data_698e838ad1bca1c017e91106250607a8
#
_entry.id   698e838ad1bca1c017e91106250607a8
#
_cell.length_a   1.000
_cell.length_b   1.000
_cell.length_c   1.000
_cell.angle_alpha   90.00
_cell.angle_beta   90.00
_cell.angle_gamma   90.00
#
_symmetry.space_group_name_H-M   'P 1'
#
loop_
_entity.id
_entity.type
_entity.pdbx_description
1 polymer ?
#
loop_
_entity_poly.entity_id
_entity_poly.type
_entity_poly.pdbx_seq_one_letter_code
_entity_poly.pdbx_strand_id
1 'polypeptide(L)'
;MPLTRRDFIKQTAIAATASVAGVSLPTDAANFVTDSEVTKLKWSKAPCRFCGTGCGVTVAVKDNKVVATQGDPLCEVNKGLNCVKGYFLSKIMYGQDRLTKPLLRMKNGKYDKNGEFAPVSWDRAFDEMEAQFKRVLKEKGPTAVGMFGSGQWTVWEGYAASKLYKAGFRSNNIDPNARHCMASAVTGFMRTFGMDEPMGCYDDIEAADVFVLWGSNMAEMHPILWTRITDRRLSHPKTRVAVLSTFTHRSFDLADIPVIFKPQTDLAMLNFIANYIIRNNKVNKDFVNKYTVFKEGVTDIGYGLRPDNPLQKAAKNAGNPNDSKPITFDDFAKFVSKYDADYVSKLSGVPKKQLEQLAELYAD
;
A
#
# COMPACT_ATOMS: atom_id res chain seq x y z
N MET A 1 -20.78 23.17 -33.87
CA MET A 1 -20.25 23.82 -32.65
C MET A 1 -18.73 23.58 -32.64
N PRO A 2 -17.90 24.59 -32.38
CA PRO A 2 -16.46 24.36 -32.28
C PRO A 2 -16.17 23.49 -31.03
N LEU A 3 -15.37 22.47 -31.24
CA LEU A 3 -14.89 21.58 -30.16
C LEU A 3 -14.16 22.41 -29.09
N THR A 4 -14.55 22.24 -27.83
CA THR A 4 -13.81 22.88 -26.73
C THR A 4 -12.48 22.14 -26.50
N ARG A 5 -11.49 22.82 -25.85
CA ARG A 5 -10.24 22.16 -25.45
C ARG A 5 -10.47 20.91 -24.61
N ARG A 6 -11.53 20.91 -23.82
CA ARG A 6 -11.91 19.76 -22.98
C ARG A 6 -12.41 18.57 -23.81
N ASP A 7 -13.16 18.84 -24.88
CA ASP A 7 -13.67 17.80 -25.78
C ASP A 7 -12.54 17.22 -26.62
N PHE A 8 -11.59 18.04 -27.05
CA PHE A 8 -10.39 17.59 -27.76
C PHE A 8 -9.52 16.68 -26.88
N ILE A 9 -9.28 17.05 -25.60
CA ILE A 9 -8.49 16.23 -24.65
C ILE A 9 -9.21 14.90 -24.39
N LYS A 10 -10.53 14.92 -24.21
CA LYS A 10 -11.31 13.69 -24.01
C LYS A 10 -11.23 12.77 -25.24
N GLN A 11 -11.38 13.32 -26.44
CA GLN A 11 -11.31 12.55 -27.69
C GLN A 11 -9.93 11.99 -27.97
N THR A 12 -8.87 12.76 -27.70
CA THR A 12 -7.48 12.33 -27.90
C THR A 12 -7.09 11.25 -26.87
N ALA A 13 -7.54 11.37 -25.63
CA ALA A 13 -7.28 10.34 -24.61
C ALA A 13 -7.97 9.01 -24.94
N ILE A 14 -9.17 9.04 -25.49
CA ILE A 14 -9.91 7.83 -25.93
C ILE A 14 -9.23 7.20 -27.13
N ALA A 15 -8.79 7.99 -28.11
CA ALA A 15 -8.11 7.49 -29.31
C ALA A 15 -6.71 6.92 -29.00
N ALA A 16 -5.95 7.57 -28.11
CA ALA A 16 -4.61 7.12 -27.71
C ALA A 16 -4.66 5.81 -26.90
N THR A 17 -5.65 5.63 -26.04
CA THR A 17 -5.81 4.39 -25.27
C THR A 17 -6.25 3.20 -26.14
N ALA A 18 -7.02 3.42 -27.17
CA ALA A 18 -7.41 2.39 -28.13
C ALA A 18 -6.22 1.88 -28.97
N SER A 19 -5.33 2.78 -29.40
CA SER A 19 -4.15 2.42 -30.22
C SER A 19 -3.04 1.71 -29.43
N VAL A 20 -2.87 2.05 -28.16
CA VAL A 20 -1.85 1.41 -27.28
C VAL A 20 -2.28 0.00 -26.85
N ALA A 21 -3.58 -0.29 -26.82
CA ALA A 21 -4.09 -1.61 -26.42
C ALA A 21 -4.07 -2.67 -27.55
N GLY A 22 -3.53 -2.34 -28.75
CA GLY A 22 -3.49 -3.29 -29.88
C GLY A 22 -4.87 -3.75 -30.35
N VAL A 23 -5.93 -3.03 -29.94
CA VAL A 23 -7.30 -3.32 -30.36
C VAL A 23 -7.48 -2.67 -31.72
N SER A 24 -7.56 -3.50 -32.79
CA SER A 24 -8.15 -3.05 -34.04
C SER A 24 -9.61 -2.67 -33.74
N LEU A 25 -9.88 -1.37 -33.66
CA LEU A 25 -11.24 -0.89 -33.57
C LEU A 25 -11.97 -1.28 -34.86
N PRO A 26 -13.13 -1.94 -34.79
CA PRO A 26 -13.99 -2.05 -35.96
C PRO A 26 -14.24 -0.64 -36.46
N THR A 27 -14.25 -0.43 -37.78
CA THR A 27 -14.51 0.86 -38.42
C THR A 27 -15.85 1.47 -38.01
N ASP A 28 -16.76 0.70 -37.41
CA ASP A 28 -18.03 1.15 -36.84
C ASP A 28 -17.92 1.73 -35.41
N ALA A 29 -16.75 1.69 -34.76
CA ALA A 29 -16.52 2.32 -33.46
C ALA A 29 -16.45 3.87 -33.52
N ALA A 30 -16.60 4.46 -34.68
CA ALA A 30 -16.77 5.90 -34.87
C ALA A 30 -18.14 6.43 -34.39
N ASN A 31 -19.06 5.59 -34.01
CA ASN A 31 -20.25 5.98 -33.25
C ASN A 31 -19.84 6.23 -31.78
N PHE A 32 -19.18 7.37 -31.57
CA PHE A 32 -18.95 7.89 -30.22
C PHE A 32 -20.29 7.95 -29.50
N VAL A 33 -20.31 7.35 -28.30
CA VAL A 33 -21.45 7.47 -27.40
C VAL A 33 -21.74 8.95 -27.23
N THR A 34 -22.86 9.41 -27.74
CA THR A 34 -23.24 10.83 -27.69
C THR A 34 -23.50 11.21 -26.21
N ASP A 35 -23.33 12.48 -25.85
CA ASP A 35 -23.64 12.96 -24.49
C ASP A 35 -25.07 12.56 -24.07
N SER A 36 -25.99 12.46 -25.02
CA SER A 36 -27.37 12.01 -24.79
C SER A 36 -27.48 10.52 -24.43
N GLU A 37 -26.54 9.68 -24.87
CA GLU A 37 -26.52 8.25 -24.51
C GLU A 37 -25.81 8.04 -23.17
N VAL A 38 -24.76 8.81 -22.87
CA VAL A 38 -24.07 8.79 -21.57
C VAL A 38 -25.01 9.19 -20.44
N THR A 39 -25.89 10.17 -20.67
CA THR A 39 -26.90 10.61 -19.69
C THR A 39 -27.98 9.57 -19.43
N LYS A 40 -28.22 8.64 -20.35
CA LYS A 40 -29.18 7.54 -20.20
C LYS A 40 -28.62 6.32 -19.45
N LEU A 41 -27.31 6.25 -19.23
CA LEU A 41 -26.70 5.14 -18.51
C LEU A 41 -27.00 5.23 -17.00
N LYS A 42 -27.24 4.08 -16.39
CA LYS A 42 -27.35 3.99 -14.93
C LYS A 42 -25.97 3.98 -14.32
N TRP A 43 -25.65 5.03 -13.60
CA TRP A 43 -24.39 5.18 -12.89
C TRP A 43 -24.52 4.78 -11.41
N SER A 44 -23.53 4.09 -10.88
CA SER A 44 -23.45 3.71 -9.47
C SER A 44 -22.04 3.98 -8.94
N LYS A 45 -21.95 4.35 -7.68
CA LYS A 45 -20.64 4.56 -7.01
C LYS A 45 -20.00 3.23 -6.63
N ALA A 46 -18.68 3.16 -6.73
CA ALA A 46 -17.89 2.03 -6.29
C ALA A 46 -16.48 2.49 -5.88
N PRO A 47 -15.78 1.78 -5.00
CA PRO A 47 -14.36 2.00 -4.76
C PRO A 47 -13.52 1.37 -5.88
N CYS A 48 -12.44 2.04 -6.27
CA CYS A 48 -11.42 1.45 -7.11
C CYS A 48 -10.64 0.38 -6.32
N ARG A 49 -10.42 -0.80 -6.90
CA ARG A 49 -9.79 -1.95 -6.23
C ARG A 49 -8.31 -2.16 -6.55
N PHE A 50 -7.67 -1.29 -7.32
CA PHE A 50 -6.31 -1.53 -7.77
C PHE A 50 -5.25 -1.22 -6.72
N CYS A 51 -5.31 -0.06 -6.10
CA CYS A 51 -4.30 0.35 -5.13
C CYS A 51 -4.92 0.93 -3.86
N GLY A 52 -4.11 1.12 -2.83
CA GLY A 52 -4.54 1.62 -1.54
C GLY A 52 -4.89 3.11 -1.48
N THR A 53 -4.85 3.85 -2.60
CA THR A 53 -5.25 5.26 -2.61
C THR A 53 -6.69 5.46 -2.15
N GLY A 54 -7.60 4.53 -2.49
CA GLY A 54 -9.00 4.63 -2.06
C GLY A 54 -9.87 5.53 -2.96
N CYS A 55 -9.52 5.66 -4.22
CA CYS A 55 -10.29 6.45 -5.18
C CYS A 55 -11.75 5.97 -5.29
N GLY A 56 -12.69 6.92 -5.25
CA GLY A 56 -14.07 6.67 -5.65
C GLY A 56 -14.19 6.69 -7.17
N VAL A 57 -14.97 5.76 -7.70
CA VAL A 57 -15.32 5.70 -9.12
C VAL A 57 -16.82 5.63 -9.27
N THR A 58 -17.32 6.11 -10.41
CA THR A 58 -18.66 5.80 -10.87
C THR A 58 -18.59 4.83 -12.03
N VAL A 59 -19.43 3.84 -12.01
CA VAL A 59 -19.52 2.80 -13.04
C VAL A 59 -20.86 2.86 -13.72
N ALA A 60 -20.86 2.78 -15.06
CA ALA A 60 -22.09 2.75 -15.85
C ALA A 60 -22.39 1.33 -16.30
N VAL A 61 -23.65 0.94 -16.17
CA VAL A 61 -24.15 -0.38 -16.54
C VAL A 61 -25.18 -0.25 -17.65
N LYS A 62 -25.02 -1.04 -18.73
CA LYS A 62 -25.98 -1.24 -19.81
C LYS A 62 -26.09 -2.74 -20.08
N ASP A 63 -27.30 -3.24 -20.22
CA ASP A 63 -27.59 -4.64 -20.51
C ASP A 63 -26.82 -5.61 -19.58
N ASN A 64 -26.84 -5.32 -18.30
CA ASN A 64 -26.15 -6.07 -17.23
C ASN A 64 -24.62 -6.17 -17.40
N LYS A 65 -24.02 -5.24 -18.15
CA LYS A 65 -22.54 -5.14 -18.32
C LYS A 65 -22.06 -3.77 -17.91
N VAL A 66 -20.90 -3.71 -17.26
CA VAL A 66 -20.19 -2.45 -16.99
C VAL A 66 -19.58 -1.97 -18.30
N VAL A 67 -20.06 -0.84 -18.79
CA VAL A 67 -19.65 -0.26 -20.09
C VAL A 67 -18.73 0.94 -19.96
N ALA A 68 -18.73 1.62 -18.80
CA ALA A 68 -17.84 2.76 -18.55
C ALA A 68 -17.47 2.87 -17.08
N THR A 69 -16.33 3.48 -16.83
CA THR A 69 -15.82 3.80 -15.48
C THR A 69 -15.16 5.18 -15.52
N GLN A 70 -15.46 6.03 -14.56
CA GLN A 70 -14.84 7.34 -14.39
C GLN A 70 -14.62 7.66 -12.91
N GLY A 71 -13.75 8.64 -12.61
CA GLY A 71 -13.58 9.11 -11.23
C GLY A 71 -14.84 9.77 -10.69
N ASP A 72 -15.17 9.50 -9.42
CA ASP A 72 -16.28 10.16 -8.73
C ASP A 72 -15.87 11.60 -8.35
N PRO A 73 -16.51 12.65 -8.91
CA PRO A 73 -16.18 14.03 -8.59
C PRO A 73 -16.52 14.43 -7.15
N LEU A 74 -17.35 13.65 -6.46
CA LEU A 74 -17.71 13.88 -5.07
C LEU A 74 -16.82 13.12 -4.07
N CYS A 75 -15.86 12.32 -4.56
CA CYS A 75 -14.92 11.62 -3.71
C CYS A 75 -13.74 12.54 -3.36
N GLU A 76 -13.54 12.82 -2.09
CA GLU A 76 -12.49 13.70 -1.57
C GLU A 76 -11.08 13.18 -1.88
N VAL A 77 -10.90 11.86 -1.97
CA VAL A 77 -9.61 11.23 -2.23
C VAL A 77 -9.05 11.60 -3.61
N ASN A 78 -9.87 11.44 -4.64
CA ASN A 78 -9.45 11.60 -6.03
C ASN A 78 -10.10 12.80 -6.75
N LYS A 79 -11.05 13.49 -6.12
CA LYS A 79 -11.68 14.75 -6.64
C LYS A 79 -12.07 14.64 -8.11
N GLY A 80 -12.64 13.52 -8.52
CA GLY A 80 -13.02 13.23 -9.90
C GLY A 80 -11.89 12.74 -10.81
N LEU A 81 -10.65 12.72 -10.35
CA LEU A 81 -9.53 12.17 -11.11
C LEU A 81 -9.61 10.65 -11.18
N ASN A 82 -9.04 10.08 -12.23
CA ASN A 82 -8.90 8.63 -12.36
C ASN A 82 -7.61 8.31 -13.11
N CYS A 83 -6.89 7.28 -12.69
CA CYS A 83 -5.71 6.83 -13.41
C CYS A 83 -6.07 5.73 -14.42
N VAL A 84 -5.10 5.36 -15.26
CA VAL A 84 -5.29 4.32 -16.29
C VAL A 84 -5.87 3.01 -15.70
N LYS A 85 -5.43 2.61 -14.51
CA LYS A 85 -5.92 1.40 -13.83
C LYS A 85 -7.42 1.50 -13.51
N GLY A 86 -7.87 2.64 -13.00
CA GLY A 86 -9.26 2.88 -12.68
C GLY A 86 -10.16 2.99 -13.91
N TYR A 87 -9.67 3.60 -15.00
CA TYR A 87 -10.43 3.63 -16.26
C TYR A 87 -10.66 2.24 -16.85
N PHE A 88 -9.70 1.34 -16.70
CA PHE A 88 -9.81 -0.04 -17.19
C PHE A 88 -10.31 -1.03 -16.13
N LEU A 89 -10.89 -0.55 -15.02
CA LEU A 89 -11.37 -1.40 -13.93
C LEU A 89 -12.34 -2.49 -14.42
N SER A 90 -13.23 -2.17 -15.36
CA SER A 90 -14.17 -3.14 -15.93
C SER A 90 -13.52 -4.24 -16.75
N LYS A 91 -12.33 -4.02 -17.30
CA LYS A 91 -11.65 -5.01 -18.16
C LYS A 91 -11.27 -6.28 -17.41
N ILE A 92 -10.98 -6.18 -16.10
CA ILE A 92 -10.70 -7.38 -15.28
C ILE A 92 -11.91 -8.33 -15.19
N MET A 93 -13.12 -7.83 -15.43
CA MET A 93 -14.35 -8.63 -15.42
C MET A 93 -14.59 -9.38 -16.74
N TYR A 94 -14.04 -8.86 -17.84
CA TYR A 94 -14.34 -9.31 -19.21
C TYR A 94 -13.11 -9.77 -19.99
N GLY A 95 -11.98 -10.00 -19.30
CA GLY A 95 -10.77 -10.58 -19.90
C GLY A 95 -11.05 -12.00 -20.43
N GLN A 96 -10.40 -12.38 -21.54
CA GLN A 96 -10.55 -13.72 -22.12
C GLN A 96 -10.02 -14.82 -21.20
N ASP A 97 -9.05 -14.51 -20.36
CA ASP A 97 -8.44 -15.37 -19.37
C ASP A 97 -9.15 -15.35 -18.01
N ARG A 98 -10.25 -14.58 -17.90
CA ARG A 98 -11.04 -14.51 -16.67
C ARG A 98 -11.65 -15.87 -16.33
N LEU A 99 -11.30 -16.43 -15.18
CA LEU A 99 -11.90 -17.63 -14.68
C LEU A 99 -13.38 -17.42 -14.35
N THR A 100 -14.26 -18.24 -14.92
CA THR A 100 -15.70 -18.22 -14.70
C THR A 100 -16.21 -19.46 -13.98
N LYS A 101 -15.33 -20.43 -13.76
CA LYS A 101 -15.58 -21.67 -13.02
C LYS A 101 -14.41 -21.96 -12.07
N PRO A 102 -14.65 -22.62 -10.94
CA PRO A 102 -13.57 -23.13 -10.11
C PRO A 102 -12.70 -24.12 -10.88
N LEU A 103 -11.41 -24.15 -10.56
CA LEU A 103 -10.48 -25.13 -11.10
C LEU A 103 -10.03 -26.07 -9.97
N LEU A 104 -10.12 -27.36 -10.18
CA LEU A 104 -9.52 -28.38 -9.32
C LEU A 104 -8.41 -29.12 -10.06
N ARG A 105 -7.39 -29.56 -9.33
CA ARG A 105 -6.42 -30.51 -9.86
C ARG A 105 -7.06 -31.88 -9.95
N MET A 106 -7.10 -32.43 -11.16
CA MET A 106 -7.84 -33.65 -11.45
C MET A 106 -6.94 -34.66 -12.16
N LYS A 107 -7.10 -35.93 -11.80
CA LYS A 107 -6.53 -37.09 -12.49
C LYS A 107 -7.55 -38.21 -12.55
N ASN A 108 -7.84 -38.72 -13.75
CA ASN A 108 -8.83 -39.77 -13.96
C ASN A 108 -10.22 -39.45 -13.33
N GLY A 109 -10.68 -38.18 -13.46
CA GLY A 109 -11.97 -37.72 -12.94
C GLY A 109 -12.06 -37.52 -11.42
N LYS A 110 -10.95 -37.71 -10.69
CA LYS A 110 -10.86 -37.52 -9.23
C LYS A 110 -9.91 -36.38 -8.90
N TYR A 111 -10.12 -35.77 -7.72
CA TYR A 111 -9.16 -34.81 -7.18
C TYR A 111 -7.82 -35.51 -6.93
N ASP A 112 -6.74 -34.92 -7.40
CA ASP A 112 -5.36 -35.34 -7.17
C ASP A 112 -4.47 -34.09 -7.10
N LYS A 113 -3.75 -33.87 -5.99
CA LYS A 113 -2.87 -32.72 -5.80
C LYS A 113 -1.79 -32.56 -6.89
N ASN A 114 -1.45 -33.65 -7.57
CA ASN A 114 -0.48 -33.66 -8.68
C ASN A 114 -1.16 -33.73 -10.06
N GLY A 115 -2.50 -33.61 -10.11
CA GLY A 115 -3.27 -33.59 -11.35
C GLY A 115 -3.22 -32.25 -12.05
N GLU A 116 -3.76 -32.21 -13.27
CA GLU A 116 -3.91 -31.00 -14.05
C GLU A 116 -5.15 -30.21 -13.64
N PHE A 117 -5.12 -28.88 -13.80
CA PHE A 117 -6.27 -28.04 -13.51
C PHE A 117 -7.39 -28.27 -14.52
N ALA A 118 -8.58 -28.62 -14.03
CA ALA A 118 -9.78 -28.79 -14.82
C ALA A 118 -10.93 -27.95 -14.22
N PRO A 119 -11.78 -27.33 -15.08
CA PRO A 119 -12.95 -26.60 -14.62
C PRO A 119 -14.00 -27.56 -14.04
N VAL A 120 -14.55 -27.19 -12.88
CA VAL A 120 -15.61 -27.96 -12.18
C VAL A 120 -16.76 -27.05 -11.79
N SER A 121 -17.88 -27.60 -11.32
CA SER A 121 -18.95 -26.84 -10.71
C SER A 121 -18.54 -26.31 -9.32
N TRP A 122 -19.23 -25.27 -8.84
CA TRP A 122 -19.04 -24.76 -7.48
C TRP A 122 -19.34 -25.83 -6.42
N ASP A 123 -20.42 -26.59 -6.60
CA ASP A 123 -20.79 -27.66 -5.67
C ASP A 123 -19.67 -28.70 -5.58
N ARG A 124 -19.13 -29.15 -6.73
CA ARG A 124 -18.01 -30.09 -6.74
C ARG A 124 -16.77 -29.52 -6.05
N ALA A 125 -16.48 -28.23 -6.24
CA ALA A 125 -15.35 -27.59 -5.58
C ALA A 125 -15.54 -27.53 -4.07
N PHE A 126 -16.73 -27.16 -3.60
CA PHE A 126 -17.04 -27.11 -2.18
C PHE A 126 -17.06 -28.48 -1.52
N ASP A 127 -17.62 -29.49 -2.16
CA ASP A 127 -17.60 -30.88 -1.66
C ASP A 127 -16.17 -31.37 -1.43
N GLU A 128 -15.28 -31.09 -2.38
CA GLU A 128 -13.87 -31.47 -2.25
C GLU A 128 -13.17 -30.71 -1.12
N MET A 129 -13.38 -29.39 -1.05
CA MET A 129 -12.81 -28.55 0.03
C MET A 129 -13.30 -29.03 1.41
N GLU A 130 -14.60 -29.28 1.53
CA GLU A 130 -15.20 -29.76 2.78
C GLU A 130 -14.60 -31.11 3.20
N ALA A 131 -14.50 -32.03 2.25
CA ALA A 131 -13.92 -33.38 2.50
C ALA A 131 -12.47 -33.26 3.00
N GLN A 132 -11.66 -32.39 2.36
CA GLN A 132 -10.26 -32.20 2.77
C GLN A 132 -10.15 -31.53 4.14
N PHE A 133 -10.94 -30.50 4.43
CA PHE A 133 -10.95 -29.84 5.74
C PHE A 133 -11.41 -30.80 6.84
N LYS A 134 -12.49 -31.53 6.64
CA LYS A 134 -12.98 -32.51 7.61
C LYS A 134 -11.92 -33.61 7.90
N ARG A 135 -11.26 -34.11 6.87
CA ARG A 135 -10.18 -35.08 7.02
C ARG A 135 -9.02 -34.53 7.85
N VAL A 136 -8.50 -33.31 7.48
CA VAL A 136 -7.35 -32.71 8.17
C VAL A 136 -7.69 -32.37 9.61
N LEU A 137 -8.87 -31.81 9.86
CA LEU A 137 -9.33 -31.49 11.22
C LEU A 137 -9.45 -32.73 12.09
N LYS A 138 -9.96 -33.87 11.53
CA LYS A 138 -10.07 -35.11 12.25
C LYS A 138 -8.70 -35.75 12.54
N GLU A 139 -7.80 -35.74 11.57
CA GLU A 139 -6.48 -36.41 11.67
C GLU A 139 -5.46 -35.59 12.47
N LYS A 140 -5.47 -34.27 12.34
CA LYS A 140 -4.40 -33.37 12.82
C LYS A 140 -4.88 -32.23 13.73
N GLY A 141 -6.18 -32.05 13.87
CA GLY A 141 -6.79 -31.01 14.70
C GLY A 141 -6.78 -29.58 14.10
N PRO A 142 -7.33 -28.61 14.83
CA PRO A 142 -7.53 -27.25 14.38
C PRO A 142 -6.28 -26.50 13.95
N THR A 143 -5.14 -26.79 14.57
CA THR A 143 -3.87 -26.12 14.27
C THR A 143 -3.26 -26.50 12.90
N ALA A 144 -3.80 -27.51 12.25
CA ALA A 144 -3.34 -27.97 10.94
C ALA A 144 -4.01 -27.25 9.76
N VAL A 145 -4.99 -26.39 10.03
CA VAL A 145 -5.65 -25.56 9.02
C VAL A 145 -5.31 -24.10 9.24
N GLY A 146 -5.09 -23.36 8.16
CA GLY A 146 -4.75 -21.94 8.21
C GLY A 146 -5.26 -21.22 6.96
N MET A 147 -5.39 -19.88 7.07
CA MET A 147 -5.79 -19.02 5.97
C MET A 147 -4.94 -17.76 5.96
N PHE A 148 -4.42 -17.43 4.78
CA PHE A 148 -3.92 -16.10 4.49
C PHE A 148 -5.06 -15.28 3.88
N GLY A 149 -5.49 -14.26 4.60
CA GLY A 149 -6.55 -13.36 4.18
C GLY A 149 -6.05 -12.20 3.33
N SER A 150 -6.95 -11.29 3.03
CA SER A 150 -6.66 -10.11 2.24
C SER A 150 -7.21 -8.83 2.89
N GLY A 151 -6.44 -7.75 2.85
CA GLY A 151 -6.93 -6.40 3.19
C GLY A 151 -7.93 -5.84 2.19
N GLN A 152 -8.10 -6.49 1.03
CA GLN A 152 -9.08 -6.10 0.01
C GLN A 152 -10.43 -6.84 0.15
N TRP A 153 -10.60 -7.66 1.17
CA TRP A 153 -11.89 -8.23 1.49
C TRP A 153 -12.90 -7.14 1.85
N THR A 154 -14.14 -7.37 1.47
CA THR A 154 -15.23 -6.62 2.07
C THR A 154 -15.41 -7.01 3.55
N VAL A 155 -16.09 -6.18 4.32
CA VAL A 155 -16.40 -6.49 5.72
C VAL A 155 -17.11 -7.85 5.86
N TRP A 156 -18.01 -8.17 4.92
CA TRP A 156 -18.76 -9.42 4.90
C TRP A 156 -17.88 -10.65 4.65
N GLU A 157 -16.94 -10.55 3.72
CA GLU A 157 -15.96 -11.63 3.43
C GLU A 157 -15.05 -11.86 4.64
N GLY A 158 -14.53 -10.80 5.25
CA GLY A 158 -13.70 -10.89 6.45
C GLY A 158 -14.45 -11.48 7.64
N TYR A 159 -15.70 -11.09 7.84
CA TYR A 159 -16.57 -11.66 8.88
C TYR A 159 -16.82 -13.14 8.67
N ALA A 160 -17.19 -13.54 7.45
CA ALA A 160 -17.45 -14.94 7.11
C ALA A 160 -16.20 -15.82 7.31
N ALA A 161 -15.03 -15.34 6.86
CA ALA A 161 -13.76 -16.05 7.05
C ALA A 161 -13.40 -16.19 8.54
N SER A 162 -13.53 -15.12 9.33
CA SER A 162 -13.27 -15.16 10.77
C SER A 162 -14.22 -16.10 11.51
N LYS A 163 -15.49 -16.09 11.14
CA LYS A 163 -16.50 -16.98 11.71
C LYS A 163 -16.22 -18.46 11.39
N LEU A 164 -15.88 -18.74 10.11
CA LEU A 164 -15.53 -20.11 9.70
C LEU A 164 -14.32 -20.64 10.47
N TYR A 165 -13.25 -19.85 10.56
CA TYR A 165 -12.01 -20.31 11.19
C TYR A 165 -12.11 -20.36 12.71
N LYS A 166 -12.54 -19.26 13.34
CA LYS A 166 -12.56 -19.19 14.82
C LYS A 166 -13.70 -19.99 15.44
N ALA A 167 -14.91 -19.84 14.94
CA ALA A 167 -16.06 -20.56 15.47
C ALA A 167 -16.21 -21.97 14.87
N GLY A 168 -16.05 -22.10 13.56
CA GLY A 168 -16.21 -23.40 12.86
C GLY A 168 -15.05 -24.34 13.13
N PHE A 169 -13.85 -23.97 12.70
CA PHE A 169 -12.66 -24.84 12.84
C PHE A 169 -11.99 -24.76 14.21
N ARG A 170 -12.34 -23.75 15.04
CA ARG A 170 -11.67 -23.44 16.33
C ARG A 170 -10.16 -23.22 16.15
N SER A 171 -9.78 -22.57 15.06
CA SER A 171 -8.39 -22.25 14.71
C SER A 171 -8.18 -20.74 14.70
N ASN A 172 -7.07 -20.29 15.31
CA ASN A 172 -6.61 -18.91 15.22
C ASN A 172 -5.58 -18.70 14.09
N ASN A 173 -5.31 -19.72 13.27
CA ASN A 173 -4.39 -19.64 12.15
C ASN A 173 -5.00 -18.87 10.97
N ILE A 174 -5.41 -17.64 11.21
CA ILE A 174 -5.94 -16.73 10.19
C ILE A 174 -5.26 -15.38 10.38
N ASP A 175 -4.65 -14.88 9.32
CA ASP A 175 -3.98 -13.57 9.30
C ASP A 175 -4.23 -12.87 7.96
N PRO A 176 -4.37 -11.53 7.95
CA PRO A 176 -4.46 -10.77 6.71
C PRO A 176 -3.08 -10.65 6.04
N ASN A 177 -3.07 -10.27 4.76
CA ASN A 177 -1.83 -9.97 4.05
C ASN A 177 -1.02 -8.83 4.72
N ALA A 178 -1.67 -7.94 5.44
CA ALA A 178 -1.04 -6.84 6.16
C ALA A 178 0.00 -7.33 7.20
N ARG A 179 -0.08 -8.57 7.67
CA ARG A 179 0.94 -9.17 8.55
C ARG A 179 2.32 -9.18 7.89
N HIS A 180 2.40 -9.44 6.59
CA HIS A 180 3.64 -9.46 5.81
C HIS A 180 3.90 -8.16 5.05
N CYS A 181 3.00 -7.19 5.11
CA CYS A 181 3.06 -5.94 4.39
C CYS A 181 3.54 -4.80 5.27
N MET A 182 2.80 -4.49 6.34
CA MET A 182 3.02 -3.29 7.15
C MET A 182 2.94 -3.51 8.66
N ALA A 183 3.01 -4.75 9.14
CA ALA A 183 2.95 -5.04 10.58
C ALA A 183 4.08 -4.38 11.38
N SER A 184 5.25 -4.18 10.78
CA SER A 184 6.35 -3.42 11.38
C SER A 184 5.96 -1.95 11.57
N ALA A 185 5.25 -1.35 10.61
CA ALA A 185 4.74 0.02 10.73
C ALA A 185 3.66 0.12 11.81
N VAL A 186 2.72 -0.84 11.87
CA VAL A 186 1.73 -0.95 12.96
C VAL A 186 2.42 -0.93 14.31
N THR A 187 3.43 -1.77 14.50
CA THR A 187 4.21 -1.81 15.75
C THR A 187 4.91 -0.48 16.02
N GLY A 188 5.46 0.16 15.00
CA GLY A 188 6.07 1.49 15.11
C GLY A 188 5.07 2.56 15.58
N PHE A 189 3.90 2.63 14.95
CA PHE A 189 2.83 3.56 15.34
C PHE A 189 2.32 3.29 16.75
N MET A 190 2.04 2.04 17.11
CA MET A 190 1.61 1.64 18.44
C MET A 190 2.64 2.02 19.53
N ARG A 191 3.92 1.83 19.27
CA ARG A 191 5.00 2.17 20.23
C ARG A 191 5.23 3.67 20.34
N THR A 192 5.04 4.42 19.26
CA THR A 192 5.29 5.87 19.21
C THR A 192 4.07 6.67 19.65
N PHE A 193 2.89 6.32 19.18
CA PHE A 193 1.66 7.11 19.35
C PHE A 193 0.59 6.40 20.20
N GLY A 194 0.75 5.11 20.48
CA GLY A 194 -0.23 4.30 21.22
C GLY A 194 -1.39 3.79 20.35
N MET A 195 -1.43 4.13 19.08
CA MET A 195 -2.46 3.72 18.12
C MET A 195 -1.86 3.44 16.74
N ASP A 196 -2.53 2.62 15.94
CA ASP A 196 -2.16 2.31 14.55
C ASP A 196 -2.94 3.19 13.59
N GLU A 197 -2.68 4.50 13.64
CA GLU A 197 -3.30 5.48 12.73
C GLU A 197 -2.29 6.52 12.29
N PRO A 198 -2.26 6.90 10.99
CA PRO A 198 -1.47 8.04 10.54
C PRO A 198 -2.06 9.34 11.12
N MET A 199 -1.19 10.25 11.53
CA MET A 199 -1.59 11.53 12.13
C MET A 199 -2.03 12.57 11.10
N GLY A 200 -1.84 12.32 9.81
CA GLY A 200 -2.22 13.19 8.71
C GLY A 200 -3.37 12.64 7.88
N CYS A 201 -3.81 13.43 6.92
CA CYS A 201 -4.81 13.05 5.93
C CYS A 201 -4.38 13.47 4.51
N TYR A 202 -5.13 13.06 3.49
CA TYR A 202 -4.77 13.37 2.10
C TYR A 202 -4.88 14.87 1.78
N ASP A 203 -5.68 15.63 2.51
CA ASP A 203 -5.80 17.07 2.29
C ASP A 203 -4.56 17.85 2.77
N ASP A 204 -3.73 17.25 3.60
CA ASP A 204 -2.42 17.80 3.96
C ASP A 204 -1.50 17.97 2.73
N ILE A 205 -1.77 17.21 1.65
CA ILE A 205 -1.02 17.34 0.39
C ILE A 205 -1.13 18.76 -0.18
N GLU A 206 -2.30 19.37 -0.12
CA GLU A 206 -2.50 20.74 -0.62
C GLU A 206 -1.96 21.81 0.33
N ALA A 207 -1.63 21.45 1.57
CA ALA A 207 -1.08 22.37 2.59
C ALA A 207 0.43 22.25 2.78
N ALA A 208 1.02 21.09 2.47
CA ALA A 208 2.42 20.79 2.74
C ALA A 208 3.38 21.63 1.90
N ASP A 209 4.49 22.04 2.51
CA ASP A 209 5.62 22.70 1.86
C ASP A 209 6.75 21.71 1.51
N VAL A 210 6.79 20.56 2.17
CA VAL A 210 7.79 19.53 1.95
C VAL A 210 7.12 18.14 1.83
N PHE A 211 7.53 17.40 0.82
CA PHE A 211 7.17 15.99 0.65
C PHE A 211 8.41 15.12 0.73
N VAL A 212 8.35 14.09 1.56
CA VAL A 212 9.38 13.05 1.62
C VAL A 212 8.78 11.72 1.23
N LEU A 213 9.08 11.26 0.02
CA LEU A 213 8.63 9.96 -0.49
C LEU A 213 9.70 8.92 -0.16
N TRP A 214 9.52 8.23 0.96
CA TRP A 214 10.49 7.27 1.48
C TRP A 214 10.08 5.85 1.14
N GLY A 215 10.82 5.22 0.23
CA GLY A 215 10.55 3.85 -0.25
C GLY A 215 9.28 3.73 -1.11
N SER A 216 8.70 4.85 -1.54
CA SER A 216 7.44 4.88 -2.27
C SER A 216 7.64 5.24 -3.73
N ASN A 217 7.32 4.31 -4.65
CA ASN A 217 7.15 4.61 -6.06
C ASN A 217 5.73 5.15 -6.33
N MET A 218 5.46 6.34 -5.82
CA MET A 218 4.11 6.90 -5.82
C MET A 218 3.59 7.21 -7.23
N ALA A 219 4.47 7.63 -8.14
CA ALA A 219 4.09 7.95 -9.52
C ALA A 219 3.42 6.76 -10.25
N GLU A 220 3.89 5.54 -9.99
CA GLU A 220 3.38 4.33 -10.65
C GLU A 220 2.38 3.57 -9.77
N MET A 221 2.61 3.53 -8.45
CA MET A 221 1.76 2.75 -7.53
C MET A 221 0.52 3.50 -7.06
N HIS A 222 0.63 4.82 -6.85
CA HIS A 222 -0.44 5.69 -6.35
C HIS A 222 -0.62 6.96 -7.22
N PRO A 223 -0.92 6.82 -8.54
CA PRO A 223 -0.85 7.92 -9.50
C PRO A 223 -1.70 9.13 -9.13
N ILE A 224 -2.85 8.93 -8.48
CA ILE A 224 -3.73 10.04 -8.09
C ILE A 224 -3.11 10.89 -6.97
N LEU A 225 -2.52 10.27 -5.96
CA LEU A 225 -1.78 11.02 -4.93
C LEU A 225 -0.56 11.73 -5.52
N TRP A 226 0.14 11.04 -6.42
CA TRP A 226 1.24 11.64 -7.17
C TRP A 226 0.83 12.86 -7.98
N THR A 227 -0.33 12.80 -8.63
CA THR A 227 -0.88 13.95 -9.38
C THR A 227 -1.15 15.14 -8.43
N ARG A 228 -1.70 14.91 -7.24
CA ARG A 228 -1.95 15.95 -6.24
C ARG A 228 -0.62 16.58 -5.75
N ILE A 229 0.39 15.76 -5.46
CA ILE A 229 1.75 16.24 -5.09
C ILE A 229 2.37 17.04 -6.23
N THR A 230 2.27 16.56 -7.46
CA THR A 230 2.79 17.25 -8.65
C THR A 230 2.10 18.62 -8.85
N ASP A 231 0.79 18.67 -8.73
CA ASP A 231 0.02 19.90 -8.81
C ASP A 231 0.44 20.91 -7.72
N ARG A 232 0.57 20.45 -6.46
CA ARG A 232 1.07 21.27 -5.36
C ARG A 232 2.47 21.82 -5.65
N ARG A 233 3.40 20.95 -6.10
CA ARG A 233 4.78 21.33 -6.41
C ARG A 233 4.87 22.35 -7.54
N LEU A 234 4.04 22.22 -8.58
CA LEU A 234 4.04 23.11 -9.74
C LEU A 234 3.35 24.45 -9.45
N SER A 235 2.27 24.43 -8.66
CA SER A 235 1.53 25.65 -8.29
C SER A 235 2.20 26.46 -7.17
N HIS A 236 3.09 25.82 -6.38
CA HIS A 236 3.80 26.44 -5.27
C HIS A 236 5.31 26.21 -5.38
N PRO A 237 6.06 27.09 -6.07
CA PRO A 237 7.47 26.88 -6.42
C PRO A 237 8.42 26.69 -5.21
N LYS A 238 8.00 27.10 -4.00
CA LYS A 238 8.78 26.89 -2.76
C LYS A 238 8.65 25.47 -2.21
N THR A 239 7.62 24.72 -2.60
CA THR A 239 7.45 23.32 -2.19
C THR A 239 8.64 22.49 -2.63
N ARG A 240 9.11 21.58 -1.77
CA ARG A 240 10.22 20.68 -2.03
C ARG A 240 9.77 19.23 -2.00
N VAL A 241 10.40 18.40 -2.84
CA VAL A 241 10.15 16.96 -2.90
C VAL A 241 11.46 16.22 -2.75
N ALA A 242 11.59 15.42 -1.70
CA ALA A 242 12.66 14.45 -1.56
C ALA A 242 12.12 13.05 -1.91
N VAL A 243 12.86 12.30 -2.72
CA VAL A 243 12.51 10.93 -3.08
C VAL A 243 13.66 10.01 -2.69
N LEU A 244 13.36 9.09 -1.76
CA LEU A 244 14.33 8.14 -1.23
C LEU A 244 13.92 6.72 -1.63
N SER A 245 14.80 5.99 -2.29
CA SER A 245 14.57 4.60 -2.68
C SER A 245 15.88 3.83 -2.82
N THR A 246 15.78 2.53 -2.97
CA THR A 246 16.92 1.65 -3.25
C THR A 246 17.24 1.54 -4.74
N PHE A 247 16.40 2.11 -5.60
CA PHE A 247 16.56 2.18 -7.07
C PHE A 247 15.79 3.38 -7.63
N THR A 248 16.17 3.83 -8.82
CA THR A 248 15.52 4.94 -9.51
C THR A 248 14.20 4.49 -10.15
N HIS A 249 13.14 5.31 -10.01
CA HIS A 249 11.83 5.10 -10.59
C HIS A 249 11.16 6.45 -10.94
N ARG A 250 9.98 6.41 -11.56
CA ARG A 250 9.30 7.61 -12.08
C ARG A 250 9.08 8.75 -11.07
N SER A 251 8.97 8.47 -9.78
CA SER A 251 8.81 9.55 -8.79
C SER A 251 10.06 10.43 -8.67
N PHE A 252 11.23 9.96 -9.14
CA PHE A 252 12.45 10.77 -9.15
C PHE A 252 12.40 11.93 -10.16
N ASP A 253 11.51 11.88 -11.16
CA ASP A 253 11.37 12.94 -12.17
C ASP A 253 10.96 14.29 -11.56
N LEU A 254 10.37 14.28 -10.36
CA LEU A 254 9.95 15.49 -9.62
C LEU A 254 10.85 15.80 -8.41
N ALA A 255 11.88 15.01 -8.15
CA ALA A 255 12.68 15.11 -6.95
C ALA A 255 13.63 16.34 -6.96
N ASP A 256 13.50 17.23 -5.99
CA ASP A 256 14.51 18.23 -5.70
C ASP A 256 15.73 17.59 -4.99
N ILE A 257 15.49 16.58 -4.16
CA ILE A 257 16.53 15.80 -3.46
C ILE A 257 16.33 14.31 -3.76
N PRO A 258 17.00 13.80 -4.82
CA PRO A 258 16.99 12.37 -5.11
C PRO A 258 18.00 11.64 -4.23
N VAL A 259 17.57 10.59 -3.51
CA VAL A 259 18.43 9.80 -2.62
C VAL A 259 18.29 8.32 -2.96
N ILE A 260 19.40 7.71 -3.37
CA ILE A 260 19.50 6.25 -3.55
C ILE A 260 20.33 5.70 -2.38
N PHE A 261 19.76 4.78 -1.62
CA PHE A 261 20.37 4.23 -0.43
C PHE A 261 20.37 2.70 -0.42
N LYS A 262 21.28 2.10 0.34
CA LYS A 262 21.34 0.65 0.51
C LYS A 262 20.14 0.16 1.34
N PRO A 263 19.50 -0.95 0.98
CA PRO A 263 18.40 -1.53 1.76
C PRO A 263 18.76 -1.69 3.24
N GLN A 264 17.75 -1.57 4.12
CA GLN A 264 17.87 -1.76 5.57
C GLN A 264 18.72 -0.71 6.30
N THR A 265 18.95 0.45 5.69
CA THR A 265 19.70 1.56 6.34
C THR A 265 18.82 2.74 6.72
N ASP A 266 17.52 2.62 6.54
CA ASP A 266 16.49 3.65 6.81
C ASP A 266 16.61 4.21 8.23
N LEU A 267 16.66 3.34 9.23
CA LEU A 267 16.74 3.74 10.64
C LEU A 267 18.01 4.53 10.96
N ALA A 268 19.15 4.18 10.33
CA ALA A 268 20.39 4.92 10.51
C ALA A 268 20.27 6.34 9.94
N MET A 269 19.60 6.51 8.78
CA MET A 269 19.36 7.82 8.18
C MET A 269 18.39 8.65 9.04
N LEU A 270 17.36 8.06 9.60
CA LEU A 270 16.45 8.74 10.53
C LEU A 270 17.17 9.18 11.81
N ASN A 271 18.02 8.34 12.38
CA ASN A 271 18.84 8.71 13.53
C ASN A 271 19.86 9.81 13.19
N PHE A 272 20.40 9.83 11.95
CA PHE A 272 21.21 10.94 11.48
C PHE A 272 20.42 12.26 11.44
N ILE A 273 19.20 12.25 10.92
CA ILE A 273 18.33 13.44 10.89
C ILE A 273 18.12 13.97 12.31
N ALA A 274 17.80 13.09 13.25
CA ALA A 274 17.64 13.48 14.66
C ALA A 274 18.94 14.06 15.25
N ASN A 275 20.08 13.43 15.01
CA ASN A 275 21.39 13.92 15.44
C ASN A 275 21.72 15.29 14.82
N TYR A 276 21.43 15.47 13.52
CA TYR A 276 21.64 16.74 12.82
C TYR A 276 20.82 17.88 13.44
N ILE A 277 19.53 17.66 13.68
CA ILE A 277 18.62 18.63 14.32
C ILE A 277 19.17 19.02 15.71
N ILE A 278 19.59 18.05 16.52
CA ILE A 278 20.12 18.29 17.87
C ILE A 278 21.43 19.07 17.82
N ARG A 279 22.39 18.65 17.01
CA ARG A 279 23.71 19.27 16.93
C ARG A 279 23.69 20.69 16.38
N ASN A 280 22.71 21.01 15.54
CA ASN A 280 22.57 22.34 14.97
C ASN A 280 21.59 23.24 15.76
N ASN A 281 21.22 22.86 16.99
CA ASN A 281 20.30 23.59 17.86
C ASN A 281 18.94 23.92 17.23
N LYS A 282 18.44 23.04 16.35
CA LYS A 282 17.15 23.20 15.64
C LYS A 282 16.00 22.46 16.32
N VAL A 283 16.18 22.01 17.54
CA VAL A 283 15.15 21.30 18.33
C VAL A 283 14.07 22.29 18.75
N ASN A 284 12.81 21.97 18.42
CA ASN A 284 11.66 22.66 18.99
C ASN A 284 11.47 22.22 20.45
N LYS A 285 12.14 22.92 21.38
CA LYS A 285 12.13 22.56 22.81
C LYS A 285 10.76 22.62 23.44
N ASP A 286 9.91 23.55 23.02
CA ASP A 286 8.55 23.68 23.56
C ASP A 286 7.70 22.45 23.19
N PHE A 287 7.80 22.02 21.94
CA PHE A 287 7.13 20.81 21.47
C PHE A 287 7.67 19.55 22.18
N VAL A 288 8.99 19.40 22.25
CA VAL A 288 9.63 18.24 22.88
C VAL A 288 9.22 18.16 24.35
N ASN A 289 9.30 19.26 25.10
CA ASN A 289 8.98 19.26 26.52
C ASN A 289 7.50 19.01 26.83
N LYS A 290 6.61 19.44 25.91
CA LYS A 290 5.16 19.38 26.14
C LYS A 290 4.52 18.09 25.64
N TYR A 291 5.02 17.53 24.53
CA TYR A 291 4.31 16.47 23.80
C TYR A 291 5.11 15.17 23.62
N THR A 292 6.38 15.13 24.07
CA THR A 292 7.19 13.93 23.87
C THR A 292 7.68 13.34 25.18
N VAL A 293 7.84 12.03 25.20
CA VAL A 293 8.56 11.29 26.23
C VAL A 293 9.54 10.35 25.57
N PHE A 294 10.70 10.17 26.20
CA PHE A 294 11.73 9.28 25.68
C PHE A 294 11.76 7.99 26.46
N LYS A 295 11.87 6.87 25.75
CA LYS A 295 11.95 5.53 26.34
C LYS A 295 13.01 4.72 25.61
N GLU A 296 13.81 3.98 26.38
CA GLU A 296 14.67 2.95 25.86
C GLU A 296 13.92 1.62 25.88
N GLY A 297 13.65 1.06 24.70
CA GLY A 297 13.01 -0.25 24.57
C GLY A 297 14.02 -1.37 24.60
N VAL A 298 13.54 -2.57 24.85
CA VAL A 298 14.34 -3.80 24.78
C VAL A 298 14.68 -4.12 23.31
N THR A 299 15.92 -4.45 23.05
CA THR A 299 16.41 -4.92 21.75
C THR A 299 16.72 -6.42 21.80
N ASP A 300 16.97 -7.04 20.64
CA ASP A 300 17.30 -8.47 20.52
C ASP A 300 16.23 -9.39 21.16
N ILE A 301 14.97 -9.08 20.82
CA ILE A 301 13.79 -9.79 21.35
C ILE A 301 13.44 -11.06 20.56
N GLY A 302 14.20 -11.37 19.50
CA GLY A 302 13.93 -12.48 18.59
C GLY A 302 12.87 -12.17 17.54
N TYR A 303 12.30 -13.22 16.99
CA TYR A 303 11.39 -13.13 15.82
C TYR A 303 9.92 -13.44 16.16
N GLY A 304 9.56 -13.57 17.43
CA GLY A 304 8.22 -13.97 17.85
C GLY A 304 7.88 -15.42 17.46
N LEU A 305 8.88 -16.26 17.26
CA LEU A 305 8.73 -17.68 16.98
C LEU A 305 8.45 -18.47 18.25
N ARG A 306 8.14 -19.77 18.08
CA ARG A 306 7.96 -20.68 19.23
C ARG A 306 9.22 -20.69 20.11
N PRO A 307 9.08 -20.81 21.43
CA PRO A 307 10.23 -20.76 22.35
C PRO A 307 11.32 -21.81 22.09
N ASP A 308 10.97 -22.94 21.49
CA ASP A 308 11.88 -24.01 21.12
C ASP A 308 12.65 -23.77 19.81
N ASN A 309 12.23 -22.79 19.01
CA ASN A 309 12.89 -22.48 17.75
C ASN A 309 14.31 -21.93 17.99
N PRO A 310 15.35 -22.44 17.28
CA PRO A 310 16.73 -22.01 17.45
C PRO A 310 16.95 -20.49 17.31
N LEU A 311 16.26 -19.83 16.38
CA LEU A 311 16.37 -18.39 16.16
C LEU A 311 15.75 -17.59 17.31
N GLN A 312 14.69 -18.10 17.95
CA GLN A 312 14.09 -17.47 19.12
C GLN A 312 14.97 -17.66 20.37
N LYS A 313 15.52 -18.86 20.54
CA LYS A 313 16.47 -19.15 21.64
C LYS A 313 17.75 -18.34 21.58
N ALA A 314 18.18 -17.95 20.39
CA ALA A 314 19.38 -17.14 20.20
C ALA A 314 19.20 -15.69 20.65
N ALA A 315 17.96 -15.20 20.77
CA ALA A 315 17.69 -13.84 21.20
C ALA A 315 17.96 -13.66 22.70
N LYS A 316 18.73 -12.62 23.04
CA LYS A 316 19.12 -12.34 24.44
C LYS A 316 17.94 -11.91 25.34
N ASN A 317 16.95 -11.27 24.76
CA ASN A 317 15.81 -10.67 25.44
C ASN A 317 14.48 -11.22 24.91
N ALA A 318 14.35 -12.52 24.76
CA ALA A 318 13.19 -13.17 24.16
C ALA A 318 11.86 -13.06 24.97
N GLY A 319 11.91 -12.47 26.18
CA GLY A 319 10.80 -12.54 27.13
C GLY A 319 9.71 -11.50 26.96
N ASN A 320 10.01 -10.21 26.87
CA ASN A 320 8.99 -9.16 26.87
C ASN A 320 9.35 -8.01 25.92
N PRO A 321 8.79 -7.99 24.72
CA PRO A 321 9.06 -6.93 23.74
C PRO A 321 8.53 -5.54 24.15
N ASN A 322 7.69 -5.46 25.16
CA ASN A 322 7.11 -4.21 25.63
C ASN A 322 7.85 -3.58 26.81
N ASP A 323 8.86 -4.25 27.34
CA ASP A 323 9.70 -3.67 28.40
C ASP A 323 10.42 -2.43 27.85
N SER A 324 10.21 -1.32 28.56
CA SER A 324 10.85 -0.05 28.25
C SER A 324 11.06 0.73 29.53
N LYS A 325 12.18 1.46 29.59
CA LYS A 325 12.45 2.37 30.71
C LYS A 325 12.43 3.82 30.21
N PRO A 326 11.90 4.76 31.00
CA PRO A 326 12.04 6.18 30.70
C PRO A 326 13.52 6.58 30.63
N ILE A 327 13.86 7.43 29.69
CA ILE A 327 15.17 8.07 29.56
C ILE A 327 14.99 9.57 29.39
N THR A 328 16.05 10.33 29.57
CA THR A 328 16.06 11.78 29.34
C THR A 328 16.27 12.12 27.87
N PHE A 329 15.98 13.36 27.50
CA PHE A 329 16.36 13.89 26.18
C PHE A 329 17.86 13.81 25.94
N ASP A 330 18.67 14.08 26.98
CA ASP A 330 20.14 14.00 26.88
C ASP A 330 20.64 12.57 26.63
N ASP A 331 20.00 11.57 27.24
CA ASP A 331 20.29 10.16 26.97
C ASP A 331 19.99 9.81 25.51
N PHE A 332 18.87 10.31 24.98
CA PHE A 332 18.50 10.14 23.57
C PHE A 332 19.51 10.86 22.66
N ALA A 333 19.87 12.10 22.96
CA ALA A 333 20.87 12.85 22.21
C ALA A 333 22.23 12.13 22.17
N LYS A 334 22.66 11.58 23.31
CA LYS A 334 23.86 10.76 23.41
C LYS A 334 23.75 9.47 22.57
N PHE A 335 22.61 8.82 22.58
CA PHE A 335 22.38 7.62 21.78
C PHE A 335 22.51 7.90 20.28
N VAL A 336 21.88 8.98 19.77
CA VAL A 336 21.91 9.29 18.34
C VAL A 336 23.23 9.93 17.89
N SER A 337 24.07 10.43 18.79
CA SER A 337 25.32 11.12 18.46
C SER A 337 26.31 10.30 17.62
N LYS A 338 26.28 8.97 17.71
CA LYS A 338 27.09 8.06 16.89
C LYS A 338 26.65 7.99 15.41
N TYR A 339 25.43 8.44 15.12
CA TYR A 339 24.91 8.48 13.75
C TYR A 339 25.29 9.82 13.08
N ASP A 340 26.58 10.05 12.91
CA ASP A 340 27.09 11.21 12.19
C ASP A 340 27.10 10.99 10.68
N ALA A 341 27.42 12.03 9.92
CA ALA A 341 27.42 12.00 8.46
C ALA A 341 28.43 10.98 7.88
N ASP A 342 29.57 10.79 8.53
CA ASP A 342 30.60 9.84 8.10
C ASP A 342 30.11 8.39 8.26
N TYR A 343 29.61 8.07 9.42
CA TYR A 343 29.11 6.74 9.72
C TYR A 343 27.92 6.37 8.83
N VAL A 344 26.94 7.27 8.75
CA VAL A 344 25.69 6.98 8.01
C VAL A 344 25.93 6.97 6.50
N SER A 345 26.78 7.86 5.96
CA SER A 345 27.16 7.83 4.55
C SER A 345 27.84 6.52 4.17
N LYS A 346 28.78 6.04 4.98
CA LYS A 346 29.45 4.75 4.75
C LYS A 346 28.47 3.57 4.80
N LEU A 347 27.52 3.60 5.72
CA LEU A 347 26.55 2.53 5.91
C LEU A 347 25.52 2.52 4.77
N SER A 348 24.88 3.65 4.52
CA SER A 348 23.78 3.79 3.56
C SER A 348 24.23 3.92 2.11
N GLY A 349 25.47 4.34 1.88
CA GLY A 349 25.96 4.68 0.54
C GLY A 349 25.53 6.07 0.06
N VAL A 350 24.77 6.82 0.84
CA VAL A 350 24.31 8.16 0.50
C VAL A 350 25.42 9.19 0.75
N PRO A 351 25.73 10.08 -0.20
CA PRO A 351 26.70 11.16 0.01
C PRO A 351 26.33 12.04 1.21
N LYS A 352 27.32 12.46 2.02
CA LYS A 352 27.11 13.32 3.19
C LYS A 352 26.27 14.56 2.88
N LYS A 353 26.57 15.23 1.78
CA LYS A 353 25.81 16.43 1.35
C LYS A 353 24.32 16.15 1.14
N GLN A 354 23.97 14.99 0.58
CA GLN A 354 22.56 14.64 0.41
C GLN A 354 21.88 14.30 1.74
N LEU A 355 22.61 13.66 2.68
CA LEU A 355 22.10 13.43 4.03
C LEU A 355 21.82 14.75 4.76
N GLU A 356 22.73 15.71 4.65
CA GLU A 356 22.58 17.04 5.25
C GLU A 356 21.39 17.78 4.61
N GLN A 357 21.28 17.81 3.28
CA GLN A 357 20.15 18.41 2.59
C GLN A 357 18.81 17.78 3.00
N LEU A 358 18.77 16.47 3.17
CA LEU A 358 17.58 15.77 3.67
C LEU A 358 17.25 16.18 5.10
N ALA A 359 18.26 16.27 5.97
CA ALA A 359 18.05 16.67 7.37
C ALA A 359 17.58 18.11 7.50
N GLU A 360 18.04 18.99 6.64
CA GLU A 360 17.60 20.40 6.58
C GLU A 360 16.10 20.52 6.27
N LEU A 361 15.55 19.67 5.39
CA LEU A 361 14.10 19.66 5.12
C LEU A 361 13.25 19.37 6.35
N TYR A 362 13.79 18.64 7.32
CA TYR A 362 13.09 18.33 8.58
C TYR A 362 13.33 19.39 9.66
N ALA A 363 14.37 20.19 9.52
CA ALA A 363 14.85 21.11 10.55
C ALA A 363 14.36 22.53 10.36
N ASP A 364 14.03 22.94 9.14
CA ASP A 364 13.60 24.27 8.74
C ASP A 364 12.12 24.30 8.39
#